data_6b5f41ecdab44e073e0e4e143c0e68be
#
_entry.id   6b5f41ecdab44e073e0e4e143c0e68be
#
_cell.length_a   1.000
_cell.length_b   1.000
_cell.length_c   1.000
_cell.angle_alpha   90.00
_cell.angle_beta   90.00
_cell.angle_gamma   90.00
#
_symmetry.space_group_name_H-M   'P 1'
#
loop_
_entity.id
_entity.type
_entity.pdbx_description
1 polymer ?
#
loop_
_entity_poly.entity_id
_entity_poly.type
_entity_poly.pdbx_seq_one_letter_code
_entity_poly.pdbx_strand_id
1 'polypeptide(L)'
;MKKSFLTLAFCCFAYIGFAQCDFKGYEVKAENAYTNYNVRWATGPEDAKHYTTERLRKEYLIEKVFAPGEVNWTYTLYDRFLIGGAEPTNAPLKLTSIAPLYGDESKGTSGRNLLDNRELGIINIGGEGTVTVDGKSYDLGFQEALYIGRGAKEIVVSSKNVAEPAKFYMNSACAQTSYPTKKVTLKEAKNIKAGKMEESNDRVIHQMIIDGVA
;
A
#
# COMPACT_ATOMS: atom_id res chain seq x y z
N MET A 1 -3.68 45.29 65.70
CA MET A 1 -3.84 44.00 65.02
C MET A 1 -4.50 44.29 63.67
N LYS A 2 -3.71 44.39 62.59
CA LYS A 2 -4.23 44.53 61.20
C LYS A 2 -4.04 43.24 60.47
N LYS A 3 -5.13 42.56 60.09
CA LYS A 3 -5.12 41.37 59.25
C LYS A 3 -5.09 41.82 57.78
N SER A 4 -4.00 41.51 57.11
CA SER A 4 -3.85 41.74 55.69
C SER A 4 -4.48 40.54 54.94
N PHE A 5 -5.48 40.80 54.12
CA PHE A 5 -6.04 39.82 53.20
C PHE A 5 -5.22 39.85 51.89
N LEU A 6 -4.53 38.80 51.63
CA LEU A 6 -3.82 38.58 50.38
C LEU A 6 -4.78 37.93 49.38
N THR A 7 -5.28 38.70 48.44
CA THR A 7 -6.14 38.19 47.37
C THR A 7 -5.27 37.54 46.31
N LEU A 8 -5.31 36.22 46.24
CA LEU A 8 -4.64 35.47 45.22
C LEU A 8 -5.51 35.50 43.94
N ALA A 9 -5.12 36.31 42.97
CA ALA A 9 -5.73 36.31 41.65
C ALA A 9 -5.24 35.09 40.87
N PHE A 10 -6.12 34.10 40.71
CA PHE A 10 -5.89 32.94 39.85
C PHE A 10 -6.11 33.38 38.41
N CYS A 11 -5.04 33.72 37.68
CA CYS A 11 -5.09 33.86 36.23
C CYS A 11 -5.21 32.47 35.61
N CYS A 12 -6.42 32.05 35.29
CA CYS A 12 -6.65 30.92 34.38
C CYS A 12 -6.19 31.36 32.99
N PHE A 13 -4.96 31.09 32.63
CA PHE A 13 -4.54 31.01 31.25
C PHE A 13 -5.17 29.76 30.65
N ALA A 14 -6.30 29.93 29.96
CA ALA A 14 -6.78 28.95 29.04
C ALA A 14 -5.74 28.83 27.92
N TYR A 15 -4.90 27.82 28.00
CA TYR A 15 -4.14 27.34 26.86
C TYR A 15 -5.17 26.78 25.88
N ILE A 16 -5.62 27.62 24.95
CA ILE A 16 -6.20 27.14 23.71
C ILE A 16 -5.02 26.54 22.93
N GLY A 17 -4.73 25.29 23.22
CA GLY A 17 -3.88 24.49 22.37
C GLY A 17 -4.57 24.40 21.02
N PHE A 18 -4.17 25.26 20.08
CA PHE A 18 -4.36 24.94 18.68
C PHE A 18 -3.67 23.57 18.50
N ALA A 19 -4.46 22.54 18.38
CA ALA A 19 -3.99 21.28 17.84
C ALA A 19 -3.51 21.61 16.43
N GLN A 20 -2.22 21.93 16.33
CA GLN A 20 -1.51 22.00 15.08
C GLN A 20 -1.59 20.57 14.56
N CYS A 21 -2.53 20.30 13.66
CA CYS A 21 -2.52 19.08 12.88
C CYS A 21 -1.22 19.12 12.07
N ASP A 22 -0.16 18.66 12.67
CA ASP A 22 1.05 18.31 11.95
C ASP A 22 0.65 17.18 11.01
N PHE A 23 0.34 17.54 9.78
CA PHE A 23 0.22 16.62 8.65
C PHE A 23 1.61 16.05 8.28
N LYS A 24 2.32 15.51 9.23
CA LYS A 24 3.28 14.46 8.98
C LYS A 24 2.43 13.27 8.57
N GLY A 25 2.59 12.84 7.31
CA GLY A 25 1.89 11.66 6.83
C GLY A 25 1.94 10.59 7.93
N TYR A 26 0.80 10.06 8.31
CA TYR A 26 0.70 9.10 9.41
C TYR A 26 1.52 7.88 9.04
N GLU A 27 2.77 7.82 9.48
CA GLU A 27 3.51 6.57 9.59
C GLU A 27 2.99 5.88 10.86
N VAL A 28 1.86 5.20 10.74
CA VAL A 28 1.39 4.34 11.81
C VAL A 28 1.98 2.96 11.56
N LYS A 29 2.73 2.44 12.51
CA LYS A 29 3.17 1.05 12.48
C LYS A 29 1.95 0.17 12.60
N ALA A 30 1.73 -0.71 11.62
CA ALA A 30 0.72 -1.75 11.71
C ALA A 30 1.06 -2.72 12.86
N GLU A 31 0.11 -3.60 13.22
CA GLU A 31 0.29 -4.61 14.28
C GLU A 31 1.57 -5.45 14.14
N ASN A 32 2.10 -5.57 12.93
CA ASN A 32 3.38 -6.21 12.66
C ASN A 32 4.49 -5.17 12.53
N ALA A 33 5.58 -5.35 13.25
CA ALA A 33 6.73 -4.45 13.30
C ALA A 33 7.40 -4.16 11.93
N TYR A 34 7.10 -4.94 10.90
CA TYR A 34 7.63 -4.82 9.54
C TYR A 34 6.65 -4.23 8.52
N THR A 35 5.42 -3.90 8.91
CA THR A 35 4.43 -3.28 8.01
C THR A 35 4.33 -1.79 8.29
N ASN A 36 4.58 -0.99 7.27
CA ASN A 36 4.44 0.46 7.30
C ASN A 36 3.32 0.87 6.35
N TYR A 37 2.62 1.96 6.67
CA TYR A 37 1.66 2.52 5.71
C TYR A 37 1.60 4.04 5.76
N ASN A 38 1.19 4.62 4.65
CA ASN A 38 0.95 6.04 4.48
C ASN A 38 -0.42 6.26 3.85
N VAL A 39 -1.04 7.39 4.16
CA VAL A 39 -2.34 7.78 3.59
C VAL A 39 -2.16 9.02 2.73
N ARG A 40 -2.67 8.98 1.50
CA ARG A 40 -2.74 10.12 0.59
C ARG A 40 -4.19 10.56 0.44
N TRP A 41 -4.45 11.79 0.80
CA TRP A 41 -5.76 12.41 0.66
C TRP A 41 -5.99 12.85 -0.79
N ALA A 42 -7.23 12.77 -1.24
CA ALA A 42 -7.59 13.32 -2.55
C ALA A 42 -7.52 14.85 -2.49
N THR A 43 -6.91 15.45 -3.51
CA THR A 43 -6.80 16.91 -3.67
C THR A 43 -7.57 17.35 -4.90
N GLY A 44 -8.20 18.53 -4.83
CA GLY A 44 -8.91 19.09 -5.96
C GLY A 44 -7.96 19.50 -7.10
N PRO A 45 -8.36 19.35 -8.38
CA PRO A 45 -7.53 19.78 -9.51
C PRO A 45 -7.17 21.26 -9.46
N GLU A 46 -8.08 22.11 -8.98
CA GLU A 46 -7.84 23.55 -8.86
C GLU A 46 -6.77 23.86 -7.80
N ASP A 47 -6.77 23.14 -6.67
CA ASP A 47 -5.75 23.29 -5.64
C ASP A 47 -4.38 22.81 -6.15
N ALA A 48 -4.34 21.70 -6.85
CA ALA A 48 -3.11 21.11 -7.36
C ALA A 48 -2.35 22.02 -8.35
N LYS A 49 -3.05 22.87 -9.09
CA LYS A 49 -2.43 23.87 -10.00
C LYS A 49 -1.50 24.83 -9.26
N HIS A 50 -1.72 25.06 -7.98
CA HIS A 50 -0.96 26.00 -7.16
C HIS A 50 0.12 25.32 -6.30
N TYR A 51 0.32 24.00 -6.45
CA TYR A 51 1.30 23.27 -5.67
C TYR A 51 2.72 23.53 -6.16
N THR A 52 3.60 23.77 -5.22
CA THR A 52 5.05 23.76 -5.48
C THR A 52 5.49 22.33 -5.82
N THR A 53 6.66 22.21 -6.46
CA THR A 53 7.25 20.88 -6.75
C THR A 53 7.38 20.03 -5.50
N GLU A 54 7.80 20.61 -4.38
CA GLU A 54 7.90 19.92 -3.09
C GLU A 54 6.56 19.37 -2.63
N ARG A 55 5.48 20.17 -2.73
CA ARG A 55 4.14 19.73 -2.37
C ARG A 55 3.62 18.65 -3.33
N LEU A 56 3.87 18.78 -4.64
CA LEU A 56 3.52 17.74 -5.62
C LEU A 56 4.20 16.41 -5.29
N ARG A 57 5.49 16.43 -4.94
CA ARG A 57 6.19 15.22 -4.51
C ARG A 57 5.57 14.62 -3.25
N LYS A 58 5.27 15.44 -2.25
CA LYS A 58 4.65 14.98 -1.00
C LYS A 58 3.26 14.35 -1.23
N GLU A 59 2.44 14.94 -2.10
CA GLU A 59 1.06 14.49 -2.30
C GLU A 59 0.96 13.30 -3.29
N TYR A 60 1.80 13.25 -4.32
CA TYR A 60 1.64 12.31 -5.44
C TYR A 60 2.77 11.29 -5.59
N LEU A 61 3.96 11.54 -5.05
CA LEU A 61 5.10 10.64 -5.21
C LEU A 61 5.20 9.66 -4.04
N ILE A 62 5.35 8.38 -4.34
CA ILE A 62 5.76 7.34 -3.40
C ILE A 62 7.24 7.11 -3.61
N GLU A 63 8.08 7.73 -2.78
CA GLU A 63 9.53 7.69 -2.95
C GLU A 63 10.12 6.34 -2.55
N LYS A 64 9.53 5.67 -1.56
CA LYS A 64 10.02 4.40 -1.04
C LYS A 64 8.90 3.35 -1.13
N VAL A 65 8.99 2.49 -2.14
CA VAL A 65 8.09 1.34 -2.30
C VAL A 65 8.67 0.11 -1.60
N PHE A 66 9.98 -0.12 -1.74
CA PHE A 66 10.66 -1.29 -1.19
C PHE A 66 11.63 -0.91 -0.07
N ALA A 67 11.72 -1.77 0.93
CA ALA A 67 12.77 -1.79 1.93
C ALA A 67 13.00 -3.23 2.40
N PRO A 68 14.26 -3.63 2.63
CA PRO A 68 14.60 -4.98 3.04
C PRO A 68 13.88 -5.40 4.33
N GLY A 69 13.18 -6.52 4.29
CA GLY A 69 12.43 -7.06 5.41
C GLY A 69 11.15 -6.32 5.76
N GLU A 70 10.65 -5.44 4.90
CA GLU A 70 9.45 -4.62 5.17
C GLU A 70 8.35 -4.81 4.13
N VAL A 71 7.14 -4.50 4.56
CA VAL A 71 5.97 -4.27 3.70
C VAL A 71 5.61 -2.80 3.81
N ASN A 72 5.61 -2.09 2.70
CA ASN A 72 5.27 -0.67 2.65
C ASN A 72 3.99 -0.47 1.85
N TRP A 73 2.98 0.15 2.46
CA TRP A 73 1.71 0.45 1.82
C TRP A 73 1.50 1.97 1.68
N THR A 74 0.89 2.39 0.60
CA THR A 74 0.30 3.71 0.44
C THR A 74 -1.17 3.56 0.07
N TYR A 75 -2.04 3.98 0.98
CA TYR A 75 -3.47 4.06 0.73
C TYR A 75 -3.81 5.43 0.16
N THR A 76 -4.43 5.45 -0.99
CA THR A 76 -4.87 6.70 -1.62
C THR A 76 -6.39 6.80 -1.60
N LEU A 77 -6.91 7.98 -1.26
CA LEU A 77 -8.33 8.29 -1.33
C LEU A 77 -8.80 8.61 -2.77
N TYR A 78 -7.88 8.63 -3.74
CA TYR A 78 -8.23 8.50 -5.14
C TYR A 78 -8.66 7.04 -5.40
N ASP A 79 -9.94 6.83 -5.64
CA ASP A 79 -10.56 5.52 -5.88
C ASP A 79 -10.29 4.47 -4.79
N ARG A 80 -9.88 4.88 -3.60
CA ARG A 80 -9.53 3.98 -2.48
C ARG A 80 -8.53 2.91 -2.90
N PHE A 81 -7.56 3.30 -3.69
CA PHE A 81 -6.53 2.42 -4.22
C PHE A 81 -5.39 2.23 -3.22
N LEU A 82 -4.86 1.02 -3.15
CA LEU A 82 -3.75 0.67 -2.28
C LEU A 82 -2.55 0.24 -3.12
N ILE A 83 -1.43 0.91 -2.92
CA ILE A 83 -0.18 0.65 -3.64
C ILE A 83 0.83 0.17 -2.61
N GLY A 84 1.60 -0.87 -2.92
CA GLY A 84 2.58 -1.36 -1.97
C GLY A 84 3.76 -2.08 -2.58
N GLY A 85 4.72 -2.35 -1.71
CA GLY A 85 5.87 -3.18 -1.98
C GLY A 85 6.23 -4.04 -0.78
N ALA A 86 6.70 -5.24 -1.05
CA ALA A 86 7.25 -6.14 -0.06
C ALA A 86 8.59 -6.68 -0.55
N GLU A 87 9.60 -6.62 0.31
CA GLU A 87 10.95 -7.14 0.03
C GLU A 87 11.36 -8.11 1.15
N PRO A 88 10.83 -9.36 1.16
CA PRO A 88 11.19 -10.35 2.15
C PRO A 88 12.66 -10.73 2.03
N THR A 89 13.39 -10.70 3.14
CA THR A 89 14.82 -11.07 3.21
C THR A 89 15.00 -12.34 4.04
N ASN A 90 15.28 -12.20 5.33
CA ASN A 90 15.61 -13.32 6.22
C ASN A 90 14.39 -14.12 6.71
N ALA A 91 13.19 -13.56 6.59
CA ALA A 91 11.95 -14.18 7.03
C ALA A 91 10.80 -13.88 6.05
N PRO A 92 9.82 -14.78 5.95
CA PRO A 92 8.57 -14.50 5.24
C PRO A 92 7.83 -13.31 5.87
N LEU A 93 7.15 -12.53 5.02
CA LEU A 93 6.34 -11.39 5.43
C LEU A 93 4.87 -11.70 5.19
N LYS A 94 4.04 -11.57 6.22
CA LYS A 94 2.58 -11.68 6.11
C LYS A 94 2.01 -10.32 5.71
N LEU A 95 1.20 -10.31 4.66
CA LEU A 95 0.48 -9.11 4.23
C LEU A 95 -0.75 -8.93 5.13
N THR A 96 -0.73 -7.90 5.95
CA THR A 96 -1.83 -7.57 6.87
C THR A 96 -2.63 -6.39 6.38
N SER A 97 -3.86 -6.29 6.82
CA SER A 97 -4.68 -5.10 6.63
C SER A 97 -4.06 -3.91 7.37
N ILE A 98 -4.41 -2.71 6.97
CA ILE A 98 -3.94 -1.46 7.56
C ILE A 98 -5.12 -0.67 8.13
N ALA A 99 -4.89 0.19 9.13
CA ALA A 99 -5.95 0.90 9.84
C ALA A 99 -6.98 1.63 8.94
N PRO A 100 -6.59 2.31 7.84
CA PRO A 100 -7.57 2.93 6.94
C PRO A 100 -8.56 1.95 6.27
N LEU A 101 -8.24 0.66 6.25
CA LEU A 101 -9.09 -0.40 5.69
C LEU A 101 -9.92 -1.09 6.77
N TYR A 102 -9.56 -0.92 8.05
CA TYR A 102 -10.39 -1.38 9.14
C TYR A 102 -11.71 -0.60 9.13
N GLY A 103 -12.77 -1.29 9.44
CA GLY A 103 -14.01 -0.60 9.73
C GLY A 103 -13.94 0.06 11.10
N ASP A 104 -15.02 0.69 11.47
CA ASP A 104 -15.23 1.27 12.78
C ASP A 104 -15.27 0.16 13.84
N GLU A 105 -14.31 0.12 14.75
CA GLU A 105 -14.22 -0.87 15.85
C GLU A 105 -15.48 -0.85 16.70
N SER A 106 -16.10 0.32 16.93
CA SER A 106 -17.35 0.48 17.66
C SER A 106 -18.52 -0.26 17.01
N LYS A 107 -18.42 -0.57 15.72
CA LYS A 107 -19.40 -1.33 14.93
C LYS A 107 -19.03 -2.81 14.75
N GLY A 108 -18.01 -3.30 15.44
CA GLY A 108 -17.56 -4.68 15.34
C GLY A 108 -16.94 -5.04 14.00
N THR A 109 -16.40 -4.07 13.30
CA THR A 109 -15.73 -4.27 12.00
C THR A 109 -14.21 -4.31 12.11
N SER A 110 -13.67 -4.33 13.34
CA SER A 110 -12.26 -4.54 13.63
C SER A 110 -11.79 -5.93 13.18
N GLY A 111 -10.55 -6.02 12.74
CA GLY A 111 -9.92 -7.31 12.38
C GLY A 111 -10.26 -7.83 11.00
N ARG A 112 -10.62 -6.96 10.04
CA ARG A 112 -10.80 -7.37 8.65
C ARG A 112 -9.49 -7.81 8.02
N ASN A 113 -9.56 -8.88 7.22
CA ASN A 113 -8.45 -9.28 6.38
C ASN A 113 -8.23 -8.27 5.26
N LEU A 114 -7.01 -8.22 4.71
CA LEU A 114 -6.63 -7.29 3.65
C LEU A 114 -7.62 -7.34 2.45
N LEU A 115 -8.07 -8.54 2.07
CA LEU A 115 -8.89 -8.75 0.87
C LEU A 115 -10.37 -9.07 1.15
N ASP A 116 -10.92 -8.72 2.31
CA ASP A 116 -12.35 -8.92 2.58
C ASP A 116 -13.26 -8.20 1.57
N ASN A 117 -12.84 -7.02 1.12
CA ASN A 117 -13.56 -6.19 0.14
C ASN A 117 -12.68 -5.73 -1.03
N ARG A 118 -11.56 -6.38 -1.24
CA ARG A 118 -10.53 -5.97 -2.21
C ARG A 118 -9.98 -7.18 -2.95
N GLU A 119 -9.38 -6.90 -4.08
CA GLU A 119 -8.54 -7.82 -4.84
C GLU A 119 -7.11 -7.28 -4.86
N LEU A 120 -6.15 -8.11 -5.18
CA LEU A 120 -4.72 -7.77 -5.16
C LEU A 120 -4.02 -8.32 -6.39
N GLY A 121 -3.34 -7.44 -7.12
CA GLY A 121 -2.37 -7.78 -8.13
C GLY A 121 -0.97 -7.68 -7.57
N ILE A 122 -0.14 -8.68 -7.79
CA ILE A 122 1.28 -8.73 -7.42
C ILE A 122 2.10 -8.93 -8.68
N ILE A 123 3.20 -8.18 -8.84
CA ILE A 123 4.21 -8.40 -9.87
C ILE A 123 5.56 -8.51 -9.17
N ASN A 124 6.31 -9.57 -9.41
CA ASN A 124 7.66 -9.70 -8.90
C ASN A 124 8.65 -9.00 -9.83
N ILE A 125 9.38 -8.03 -9.31
CA ILE A 125 10.42 -7.26 -10.05
C ILE A 125 11.82 -7.43 -9.44
N GLY A 126 12.00 -8.43 -8.56
CA GLY A 126 13.25 -8.79 -7.93
C GLY A 126 13.69 -10.22 -8.28
N GLY A 127 14.46 -10.84 -7.39
CA GLY A 127 14.81 -12.24 -7.47
C GLY A 127 13.59 -13.18 -7.33
N GLU A 128 13.79 -14.48 -7.46
CA GLU A 128 12.70 -15.45 -7.32
C GLU A 128 12.11 -15.44 -5.91
N GLY A 129 10.79 -15.54 -5.84
CA GLY A 129 10.07 -15.62 -4.57
C GLY A 129 8.80 -16.44 -4.65
N THR A 130 8.18 -16.63 -3.50
CA THR A 130 6.94 -17.39 -3.35
C THR A 130 5.88 -16.54 -2.69
N VAL A 131 4.68 -16.56 -3.24
CA VAL A 131 3.47 -16.00 -2.62
C VAL A 131 2.58 -17.16 -2.20
N THR A 132 2.28 -17.27 -0.91
CA THR A 132 1.36 -18.27 -0.37
C THR A 132 0.04 -17.60 -0.03
N VAL A 133 -1.05 -18.11 -0.60
CA VAL A 133 -2.42 -17.60 -0.42
C VAL A 133 -3.27 -18.72 0.17
N ASP A 134 -3.77 -18.53 1.38
CA ASP A 134 -4.60 -19.52 2.10
C ASP A 134 -4.00 -20.94 2.07
N GLY A 135 -2.69 -21.03 2.30
CA GLY A 135 -1.92 -22.29 2.30
C GLY A 135 -1.49 -22.80 0.92
N LYS A 136 -1.92 -22.20 -0.18
CA LYS A 136 -1.47 -22.58 -1.54
C LYS A 136 -0.33 -21.67 -1.99
N SER A 137 0.80 -22.26 -2.38
CA SER A 137 1.99 -21.54 -2.81
C SER A 137 2.05 -21.35 -4.32
N TYR A 138 2.53 -20.15 -4.72
CA TYR A 138 2.76 -19.74 -6.10
C TYR A 138 4.16 -19.17 -6.20
N ASP A 139 5.05 -19.86 -6.94
CA ASP A 139 6.38 -19.35 -7.22
C ASP A 139 6.32 -18.31 -8.33
N LEU A 140 6.95 -17.15 -8.09
CA LEU A 140 7.01 -16.03 -9.02
C LEU A 140 8.47 -15.71 -9.35
N GLY A 141 8.84 -15.91 -10.62
CA GLY A 141 10.08 -15.40 -11.18
C GLY A 141 10.00 -13.90 -11.49
N PHE A 142 11.09 -13.36 -12.02
CA PHE A 142 11.15 -11.98 -12.46
C PHE A 142 10.09 -11.67 -13.54
N GLN A 143 9.35 -10.58 -13.36
CA GLN A 143 8.25 -10.14 -14.22
C GLN A 143 7.07 -11.12 -14.34
N GLU A 144 6.92 -12.04 -13.40
CA GLU A 144 5.70 -12.84 -13.29
C GLU A 144 4.70 -12.17 -12.34
N ALA A 145 3.42 -12.35 -12.60
CA ALA A 145 2.34 -11.75 -11.83
C ALA A 145 1.45 -12.80 -11.16
N LEU A 146 0.82 -12.40 -10.07
CA LEU A 146 -0.23 -13.16 -9.39
C LEU A 146 -1.43 -12.23 -9.16
N TYR A 147 -2.58 -12.62 -9.67
CA TYR A 147 -3.87 -12.05 -9.29
C TYR A 147 -4.41 -12.84 -8.10
N ILE A 148 -4.88 -12.16 -7.06
CA ILE A 148 -5.51 -12.74 -5.88
C ILE A 148 -6.89 -12.10 -5.74
N GLY A 149 -7.92 -12.93 -5.88
CA GLY A 149 -9.30 -12.48 -5.80
C GLY A 149 -9.72 -12.08 -4.39
N ARG A 150 -10.83 -11.36 -4.31
CA ARG A 150 -11.49 -10.99 -3.07
C ARG A 150 -11.79 -12.22 -2.21
N GLY A 151 -11.59 -12.09 -0.90
CA GLY A 151 -11.94 -13.08 0.11
C GLY A 151 -10.78 -13.93 0.63
N ALA A 152 -9.57 -13.81 0.03
CA ALA A 152 -8.37 -14.44 0.57
C ALA A 152 -8.05 -13.88 1.97
N LYS A 153 -7.72 -14.79 2.91
CA LYS A 153 -7.56 -14.45 4.33
C LYS A 153 -6.10 -14.30 4.73
N GLU A 154 -5.26 -15.17 4.21
CA GLU A 154 -3.85 -15.20 4.56
C GLU A 154 -2.98 -15.12 3.32
N ILE A 155 -2.09 -14.12 3.29
CA ILE A 155 -1.14 -13.94 2.21
C ILE A 155 0.24 -13.77 2.83
N VAL A 156 1.16 -14.64 2.45
CA VAL A 156 2.55 -14.63 2.93
C VAL A 156 3.48 -14.59 1.72
N VAL A 157 4.47 -13.71 1.77
CA VAL A 157 5.47 -13.56 0.72
C VAL A 157 6.85 -13.90 1.24
N SER A 158 7.67 -14.57 0.44
CA SER A 158 9.04 -14.95 0.80
C SER A 158 9.97 -14.91 -0.40
N SER A 159 11.26 -14.67 -0.17
CA SER A 159 12.31 -14.81 -1.19
C SER A 159 12.88 -16.21 -1.16
N LYS A 160 13.26 -16.74 -2.32
CA LYS A 160 14.01 -18.00 -2.41
C LYS A 160 15.50 -17.84 -2.13
N ASN A 161 16.03 -16.65 -2.43
CA ASN A 161 17.44 -16.31 -2.19
C ASN A 161 17.54 -14.97 -1.47
N VAL A 162 18.16 -14.96 -0.29
CA VAL A 162 18.33 -13.74 0.52
C VAL A 162 19.33 -12.75 -0.11
N ALA A 163 20.30 -13.26 -0.89
CA ALA A 163 21.28 -12.42 -1.59
C ALA A 163 20.65 -11.68 -2.79
N GLU A 164 19.57 -12.23 -3.35
CA GLU A 164 18.79 -11.64 -4.43
C GLU A 164 17.30 -11.68 -4.05
N PRO A 165 16.86 -10.80 -3.13
CA PRO A 165 15.51 -10.87 -2.61
C PRO A 165 14.47 -10.57 -3.69
N ALA A 166 13.33 -11.24 -3.57
CA ALA A 166 12.16 -10.92 -4.36
C ALA A 166 11.67 -9.52 -3.99
N LYS A 167 11.13 -8.79 -4.99
CA LYS A 167 10.50 -7.47 -4.81
C LYS A 167 9.10 -7.52 -5.40
N PHE A 168 8.14 -7.69 -4.52
CA PHE A 168 6.74 -7.80 -4.90
C PHE A 168 6.10 -6.41 -4.94
N TYR A 169 5.93 -5.86 -6.14
CA TYR A 169 5.11 -4.67 -6.34
C TYR A 169 3.63 -5.05 -6.32
N MET A 170 2.84 -4.30 -5.59
CA MET A 170 1.47 -4.68 -5.25
C MET A 170 0.49 -3.54 -5.50
N ASN A 171 -0.63 -3.86 -6.13
CA ASN A 171 -1.76 -2.96 -6.31
C ASN A 171 -3.05 -3.63 -5.87
N SER A 172 -3.86 -2.93 -5.09
CA SER A 172 -5.14 -3.45 -4.63
C SER A 172 -6.25 -2.43 -4.83
N ALA A 173 -7.36 -2.90 -5.38
CA ALA A 173 -8.58 -2.13 -5.60
C ALA A 173 -9.76 -2.76 -4.85
N CYS A 174 -10.83 -1.98 -4.64
CA CYS A 174 -12.10 -2.52 -4.13
C CYS A 174 -12.71 -3.47 -5.16
N ALA A 175 -13.17 -4.63 -4.71
CA ALA A 175 -13.80 -5.63 -5.55
C ALA A 175 -15.18 -6.03 -5.01
N GLN A 176 -16.16 -6.15 -5.90
CA GLN A 176 -17.50 -6.59 -5.56
C GLN A 176 -17.67 -8.10 -5.74
N THR A 177 -16.95 -8.67 -6.70
CA THR A 177 -16.99 -10.09 -7.04
C THR A 177 -15.67 -10.77 -6.70
N SER A 178 -15.71 -12.03 -6.34
CA SER A 178 -14.52 -12.85 -6.10
C SER A 178 -14.20 -13.67 -7.35
N TYR A 179 -12.94 -13.57 -7.80
CA TYR A 179 -12.41 -14.39 -8.89
C TYR A 179 -11.30 -15.31 -8.38
N PRO A 180 -11.01 -16.42 -9.05
CA PRO A 180 -9.96 -17.34 -8.66
C PRO A 180 -8.58 -16.69 -8.68
N THR A 181 -7.73 -17.05 -7.72
CA THR A 181 -6.32 -16.68 -7.74
C THR A 181 -5.61 -17.31 -8.93
N LYS A 182 -4.90 -16.50 -9.71
CA LYS A 182 -4.23 -16.94 -10.94
C LYS A 182 -2.84 -16.33 -11.10
N LYS A 183 -1.84 -17.20 -11.32
CA LYS A 183 -0.51 -16.79 -11.75
C LYS A 183 -0.52 -16.53 -13.25
N VAL A 184 0.20 -15.49 -13.69
CA VAL A 184 0.39 -15.14 -15.10
C VAL A 184 1.88 -14.93 -15.37
N THR A 185 2.39 -15.62 -16.37
CA THR A 185 3.75 -15.43 -16.89
C THR A 185 3.75 -14.44 -18.06
N LEU A 186 4.93 -13.94 -18.45
CA LEU A 186 5.04 -13.08 -19.64
C LEU A 186 4.56 -13.77 -20.94
N LYS A 187 4.62 -15.11 -21.00
CA LYS A 187 4.15 -15.88 -22.17
C LYS A 187 2.63 -15.94 -22.23
N GLU A 188 1.98 -15.98 -21.07
CA GLU A 188 0.51 -16.01 -20.94
C GLU A 188 -0.13 -14.63 -21.02
N ALA A 189 0.67 -13.58 -20.81
CA ALA A 189 0.21 -12.20 -20.91
C ALA A 189 -0.24 -11.89 -22.33
N LYS A 190 -1.25 -11.02 -22.47
CA LYS A 190 -1.60 -10.44 -23.77
C LYS A 190 -0.55 -9.39 -24.15
N ASN A 191 0.31 -9.74 -25.10
CA ASN A 191 1.41 -8.90 -25.53
C ASN A 191 1.01 -8.04 -26.72
N ILE A 192 1.11 -6.72 -26.57
CA ILE A 192 0.79 -5.75 -27.61
C ILE A 192 2.04 -4.98 -27.98
N LYS A 193 2.48 -5.09 -29.22
CA LYS A 193 3.53 -4.22 -29.77
C LYS A 193 2.94 -2.85 -30.10
N ALA A 194 3.55 -1.78 -29.63
CA ALA A 194 3.07 -0.43 -29.80
C ALA A 194 4.21 0.56 -30.07
N GLY A 195 3.92 1.57 -30.86
CA GLY A 195 4.88 2.59 -31.26
C GLY A 195 5.80 2.15 -32.39
N LYS A 196 6.79 3.00 -32.70
CA LYS A 196 7.80 2.78 -33.72
C LYS A 196 9.16 3.32 -33.28
N MET A 197 10.23 2.73 -33.76
CA MET A 197 11.60 3.15 -33.44
C MET A 197 11.88 4.59 -33.90
N GLU A 198 11.34 4.99 -35.06
CA GLU A 198 11.51 6.33 -35.63
C GLU A 198 10.89 7.43 -34.74
N GLU A 199 9.91 7.04 -33.92
CA GLU A 199 9.23 7.93 -32.95
C GLU A 199 9.85 7.84 -31.55
N SER A 200 10.97 7.12 -31.39
CA SER A 200 11.57 6.80 -30.09
C SER A 200 10.58 6.18 -29.10
N ASN A 201 9.67 5.35 -29.60
CA ASN A 201 8.55 4.82 -28.85
C ASN A 201 8.24 3.35 -29.21
N ASP A 202 9.26 2.55 -29.53
CA ASP A 202 9.07 1.11 -29.76
C ASP A 202 9.00 0.38 -28.40
N ARG A 203 7.85 -0.26 -28.13
CA ARG A 203 7.60 -0.93 -26.85
C ARG A 203 6.69 -2.14 -26.98
N VAL A 204 6.80 -3.04 -26.01
CA VAL A 204 5.83 -4.14 -25.80
C VAL A 204 5.09 -3.91 -24.51
N ILE A 205 3.76 -3.92 -24.57
CA ILE A 205 2.87 -3.81 -23.42
C ILE A 205 2.45 -5.22 -23.02
N HIS A 206 2.83 -5.65 -21.82
CA HIS A 206 2.43 -6.93 -21.26
C HIS A 206 1.18 -6.74 -20.38
N GLN A 207 0.01 -7.09 -20.89
CA GLN A 207 -1.23 -7.04 -20.15
C GLN A 207 -1.42 -8.36 -19.39
N MET A 208 -1.14 -8.35 -18.10
CA MET A 208 -1.09 -9.56 -17.27
C MET A 208 -2.35 -9.75 -16.44
N ILE A 209 -2.85 -8.68 -15.81
CA ILE A 209 -4.04 -8.71 -14.96
C ILE A 209 -5.14 -7.91 -15.68
N ILE A 210 -5.83 -8.58 -16.56
CA ILE A 210 -6.96 -8.07 -17.34
C ILE A 210 -7.96 -9.20 -17.57
N ASP A 211 -9.17 -8.83 -17.94
CA ASP A 211 -10.21 -9.79 -18.34
C ASP A 211 -9.72 -10.75 -19.44
N GLY A 212 -9.97 -12.03 -19.26
CA GLY A 212 -9.55 -13.11 -20.16
C GLY A 212 -8.08 -13.56 -20.02
N VAL A 213 -7.26 -12.89 -19.21
CA VAL A 213 -5.88 -13.29 -18.89
C VAL A 213 -5.75 -13.76 -17.45
N ALA A 214 -6.18 -12.96 -16.47
CA ALA A 214 -6.19 -13.34 -15.05
C ALA A 214 -7.56 -13.11 -14.43
#